data_3726917fd780886b16be7ff73e6548ec
#
_entry.id   3726917fd780886b16be7ff73e6548ec
#
_cell.length_a   1.000
_cell.length_b   1.000
_cell.length_c   1.000
_cell.angle_alpha   90.00
_cell.angle_beta   90.00
_cell.angle_gamma   90.00
#
_symmetry.space_group_name_H-M   'P 1'
#
loop_
_entity.id
_entity.type
_entity.pdbx_description
1 polymer ?
#
loop_
_entity_poly.entity_id
_entity_poly.type
_entity_poly.pdbx_seq_one_letter_code
_entity_poly.pdbx_strand_id
1 'polypeptide(L)'
;DLCASRGLGDVYKRQSLGYNPGFNKNTPFKDVLLENLSKDKALCRTCSGPHKRFFKINVQDTDASLILSRGQQKIASIVLHLVQREIIKNDTGISPILLMDDISSELDKDNANLMLKYLINNSIQTIMTSIENNHFFNTDGVCMFHVEQIGDLSNVR
;
A
#
# COMPACT_ATOMS: atom_id res chain seq x y z
N ASP A 1 -16.39 6.95 8.78
CA ASP A 1 -16.69 5.83 9.69
C ASP A 1 -16.56 4.46 8.99
N LEU A 2 -15.34 4.10 8.62
CA LEU A 2 -15.00 2.78 8.03
C LEU A 2 -14.91 1.66 9.08
N CYS A 3 -15.29 1.93 10.31
CA CYS A 3 -15.05 1.04 11.45
C CYS A 3 -16.29 0.38 12.04
N ALA A 4 -17.45 0.46 11.40
CA ALA A 4 -18.71 -0.02 11.98
C ALA A 4 -19.24 -1.31 11.36
N SER A 5 -18.45 -2.35 11.15
CA SER A 5 -18.99 -3.67 10.85
C SER A 5 -18.24 -4.81 11.54
N ARG A 6 -18.90 -5.31 12.58
CA ARG A 6 -18.83 -6.67 13.14
C ARG A 6 -17.44 -7.33 13.23
N GLY A 7 -16.88 -7.31 14.42
CA GLY A 7 -15.73 -8.14 14.80
C GLY A 7 -14.43 -7.42 15.04
N LEU A 8 -14.35 -6.12 14.80
CA LEU A 8 -13.17 -5.28 15.05
C LEU A 8 -13.23 -4.51 16.38
N GLY A 9 -14.27 -4.72 17.18
CA GLY A 9 -14.52 -3.96 18.41
C GLY A 9 -13.44 -4.07 19.50
N ASP A 10 -12.55 -5.06 19.41
CA ASP A 10 -11.47 -5.26 20.40
C ASP A 10 -10.08 -4.86 19.89
N VAL A 11 -9.92 -4.44 18.65
CA VAL A 11 -8.62 -4.16 18.04
C VAL A 11 -8.21 -2.67 18.10
N TYR A 12 -9.03 -1.81 18.70
CA TYR A 12 -8.63 -0.40 18.99
C TYR A 12 -7.60 -0.27 20.12
N LYS A 13 -6.77 -1.26 20.27
CA LYS A 13 -5.64 -1.29 21.18
C LYS A 13 -4.52 -0.51 20.51
N ARG A 14 -4.08 0.58 21.16
CA ARG A 14 -2.98 1.48 20.82
C ARG A 14 -2.17 1.09 19.58
N GLN A 15 -2.53 1.69 18.45
CA GLN A 15 -1.71 1.61 17.26
C GLN A 15 -0.64 2.71 17.33
N SER A 16 0.57 2.39 16.98
CA SER A 16 1.66 3.35 16.85
C SER A 16 2.35 3.22 15.52
N LEU A 17 2.75 4.36 14.96
CA LEU A 17 3.51 4.42 13.72
C LEU A 17 4.92 4.89 14.04
N GLY A 18 5.91 4.03 13.81
CA GLY A 18 7.32 4.35 13.92
C GLY A 18 7.92 4.64 12.54
N TYR A 19 8.79 5.62 12.46
CA TYR A 19 9.59 5.90 11.26
C TYR A 19 11.06 5.71 11.54
N ASN A 20 11.69 4.84 10.76
CA ASN A 20 13.14 4.65 10.75
C ASN A 20 13.72 5.30 9.49
N PRO A 21 14.63 6.28 9.58
CA PRO A 21 15.21 6.95 8.41
C PRO A 21 16.25 6.10 7.68
N GLY A 22 16.60 4.91 8.20
CA GLY A 22 17.62 4.04 7.64
C GLY A 22 19.04 4.36 8.11
N PHE A 23 19.20 5.29 9.04
CA PHE A 23 20.48 5.68 9.65
C PHE A 23 20.25 6.29 11.04
N ASN A 24 21.33 6.44 11.81
CA ASN A 24 21.24 7.07 13.14
C ASN A 24 20.94 8.57 13.00
N LYS A 25 19.77 9.00 13.50
CA LYS A 25 19.34 10.41 13.46
C LYS A 25 20.21 11.35 14.30
N ASN A 26 20.90 10.83 15.30
CA ASN A 26 21.68 11.63 16.25
C ASN A 26 23.09 11.95 15.72
N THR A 27 23.46 11.39 14.57
CA THR A 27 24.75 11.60 13.91
C THR A 27 24.51 12.23 12.55
N PRO A 28 25.26 13.26 12.15
CA PRO A 28 25.18 13.81 10.80
C PRO A 28 25.33 12.70 9.76
N PHE A 29 24.49 12.69 8.75
CA PHE A 29 24.45 11.59 7.76
C PHE A 29 25.81 11.38 7.05
N LYS A 30 26.57 12.48 6.83
CA LYS A 30 27.91 12.41 6.27
C LYS A 30 28.85 11.55 7.13
N ASP A 31 28.79 11.72 8.45
CA ASP A 31 29.67 10.99 9.37
C ASP A 31 29.27 9.52 9.42
N VAL A 32 27.96 9.21 9.39
CA VAL A 32 27.46 7.82 9.27
C VAL A 32 28.01 7.13 8.01
N LEU A 33 28.08 7.84 6.88
CA LEU A 33 28.65 7.29 5.65
C LEU A 33 30.16 7.07 5.75
N LEU A 34 30.89 7.99 6.38
CA LEU A 34 32.31 7.85 6.59
C LEU A 34 32.66 6.68 7.51
N GLU A 35 31.94 6.53 8.62
CA GLU A 35 32.08 5.40 9.55
C GLU A 35 31.84 4.04 8.87
N ASN A 36 30.88 3.97 7.97
CA ASN A 36 30.53 2.73 7.27
C ASN A 36 31.34 2.49 5.97
N LEU A 37 32.19 3.41 5.56
CA LEU A 37 32.84 3.39 4.25
C LEU A 37 33.60 2.09 3.94
N SER A 38 34.36 1.57 4.90
CA SER A 38 35.13 0.32 4.74
C SER A 38 34.21 -0.89 4.53
N LYS A 39 33.14 -0.95 5.29
CA LYS A 39 32.11 -2.00 5.20
C LYS A 39 31.33 -1.91 3.88
N ASP A 40 30.97 -0.71 3.48
CA ASP A 40 30.23 -0.45 2.25
C ASP A 40 31.06 -0.82 1.02
N LYS A 41 32.36 -0.50 1.02
CA LYS A 41 33.29 -0.92 -0.02
C LYS A 41 33.42 -2.43 -0.11
N ALA A 42 33.55 -3.12 1.03
CA ALA A 42 33.65 -4.59 1.07
C ALA A 42 32.38 -5.27 0.56
N LEU A 43 31.20 -4.70 0.81
CA LEU A 43 29.91 -5.22 0.40
C LEU A 43 29.44 -4.70 -0.96
N CYS A 44 30.19 -3.79 -1.61
CA CYS A 44 29.80 -3.10 -2.84
C CYS A 44 28.40 -2.47 -2.78
N ARG A 45 27.94 -2.05 -1.59
CA ARG A 45 26.65 -1.39 -1.38
C ARG A 45 26.64 -0.59 -0.09
N THR A 46 25.89 0.51 -0.04
CA THR A 46 25.68 1.28 1.17
C THR A 46 24.79 0.54 2.16
N CYS A 47 25.21 0.46 3.41
CA CYS A 47 24.49 -0.22 4.49
C CYS A 47 23.55 0.70 5.26
N SER A 48 23.78 2.01 5.19
CA SER A 48 22.99 3.02 5.90
C SER A 48 22.55 4.12 4.94
N GLY A 49 21.32 4.59 5.06
CA GLY A 49 20.84 5.71 4.24
C GLY A 49 19.33 5.66 3.96
N PRO A 50 18.82 6.67 3.24
CA PRO A 50 17.38 6.78 2.94
C PRO A 50 16.77 5.57 2.23
N HIS A 51 17.56 4.79 1.50
CA HIS A 51 17.12 3.53 0.86
C HIS A 51 16.83 2.41 1.86
N LYS A 52 17.24 2.56 3.14
CA LYS A 52 16.94 1.65 4.25
C LYS A 52 15.83 2.17 5.16
N ARG A 53 15.20 3.29 4.79
CA ARG A 53 14.06 3.82 5.55
C ARG A 53 12.88 2.87 5.51
N PHE A 54 12.15 2.81 6.60
CA PHE A 54 10.90 2.07 6.66
C PHE A 54 9.95 2.66 7.70
N PHE A 55 8.67 2.41 7.51
CA PHE A 55 7.65 2.62 8.52
C PHE A 55 7.38 1.31 9.26
N LYS A 56 7.22 1.40 10.55
CA LYS A 56 6.83 0.30 11.40
C LYS A 56 5.47 0.60 12.02
N ILE A 57 4.52 -0.27 11.75
CA ILE A 57 3.19 -0.20 12.38
C ILE A 57 3.20 -1.19 13.52
N ASN A 58 2.92 -0.74 14.74
CA ASN A 58 2.76 -1.61 15.89
C ASN A 58 1.30 -1.60 16.34
N VAL A 59 0.84 -2.75 16.77
CA VAL A 59 -0.45 -2.95 17.43
C VAL A 59 -0.13 -3.49 18.81
N GLN A 60 -0.49 -2.77 19.87
CA GLN A 60 -0.14 -3.15 21.25
C GLN A 60 1.37 -3.42 21.46
N ASP A 61 2.21 -2.51 20.96
CA ASP A 61 3.68 -2.59 21.06
C ASP A 61 4.31 -3.79 20.32
N THR A 62 3.53 -4.57 19.58
CA THR A 62 4.00 -5.67 18.73
C THR A 62 3.91 -5.26 17.26
N ASP A 63 4.86 -5.71 16.46
CA ASP A 63 4.88 -5.47 15.01
C ASP A 63 3.58 -5.99 14.37
N ALA A 64 2.89 -5.13 13.63
CA ALA A 64 1.63 -5.45 12.97
C ALA A 64 1.76 -6.65 12.02
N SER A 65 2.93 -6.85 11.41
CA SER A 65 3.19 -7.98 10.51
C SER A 65 3.10 -9.34 11.21
N LEU A 66 3.28 -9.39 12.53
CA LEU A 66 3.20 -10.61 13.34
C LEU A 66 1.79 -10.90 13.85
N ILE A 67 0.92 -9.88 13.89
CA ILE A 67 -0.43 -9.98 14.47
C ILE A 67 -1.48 -10.05 13.38
N LEU A 68 -1.32 -9.24 12.32
CA LEU A 68 -2.30 -9.14 11.25
C LEU A 68 -2.25 -10.37 10.34
N SER A 69 -3.42 -10.88 9.97
CA SER A 69 -3.54 -11.87 8.90
C SER A 69 -3.03 -11.29 7.57
N ARG A 70 -2.68 -12.15 6.61
CA ARG A 70 -2.21 -11.71 5.29
C ARG A 70 -3.21 -10.76 4.61
N GLY A 71 -4.51 -11.07 4.67
CA GLY A 71 -5.55 -10.20 4.13
C GLY A 71 -5.59 -8.84 4.82
N GLN A 72 -5.47 -8.80 6.16
CA GLN A 72 -5.40 -7.54 6.91
C GLN A 72 -4.16 -6.72 6.57
N GLN A 73 -3.00 -7.36 6.36
CA GLN A 73 -1.77 -6.68 5.92
C GLN A 73 -1.94 -6.04 4.54
N LYS A 74 -2.61 -6.73 3.60
CA LYS A 74 -2.93 -6.21 2.27
C LYS A 74 -3.84 -4.99 2.35
N ILE A 75 -4.92 -5.06 3.13
CA ILE A 75 -5.81 -3.93 3.36
C ILE A 75 -5.04 -2.75 3.98
N ALA A 76 -4.21 -3.00 4.97
CA ALA A 76 -3.38 -1.96 5.60
C ALA A 76 -2.44 -1.29 4.57
N SER A 77 -1.83 -2.07 3.68
CA SER A 77 -0.99 -1.55 2.59
C SER A 77 -1.79 -0.64 1.65
N ILE A 78 -2.97 -1.07 1.22
CA ILE A 78 -3.85 -0.26 0.36
C ILE A 78 -4.24 1.06 1.04
N VAL A 79 -4.62 1.00 2.31
CA VAL A 79 -4.96 2.21 3.10
C VAL A 79 -3.78 3.17 3.18
N LEU A 80 -2.55 2.67 3.37
CA LEU A 80 -1.35 3.53 3.36
C LEU A 80 -1.15 4.22 2.01
N HIS A 81 -1.38 3.55 0.89
CA HIS A 81 -1.30 4.17 -0.44
C HIS A 81 -2.41 5.22 -0.65
N LEU A 82 -3.62 4.98 -0.15
CA LEU A 82 -4.70 5.98 -0.18
C LEU A 82 -4.34 7.22 0.65
N VAL A 83 -3.78 7.04 1.83
CA VAL A 83 -3.30 8.16 2.67
C VAL A 83 -2.18 8.92 1.98
N GLN A 84 -1.21 8.21 1.39
CA GLN A 84 -0.12 8.82 0.62
C GLN A 84 -0.66 9.66 -0.55
N ARG A 85 -1.65 9.13 -1.27
CA ARG A 85 -2.33 9.87 -2.34
C ARG A 85 -2.96 11.17 -1.83
N GLU A 86 -3.66 11.13 -0.70
CA GLU A 86 -4.28 12.31 -0.11
C GLU A 86 -3.24 13.35 0.34
N ILE A 87 -2.12 12.92 0.91
CA ILE A 87 -1.01 13.81 1.26
C ILE A 87 -0.48 14.51 0.00
N ILE A 88 -0.19 13.76 -1.06
CA ILE A 88 0.32 14.33 -2.33
C ILE A 88 -0.69 15.32 -2.90
N LYS A 89 -1.97 14.97 -2.91
CA LYS A 89 -3.04 15.85 -3.41
C LYS A 89 -3.12 17.16 -2.61
N ASN A 90 -3.03 17.08 -1.28
CA ASN A 90 -3.09 18.26 -0.43
C ASN A 90 -1.86 19.16 -0.58
N ASP A 91 -0.66 18.56 -0.73
CA ASP A 91 0.59 19.31 -0.82
C ASP A 91 0.81 19.92 -2.21
N THR A 92 0.37 19.23 -3.27
CA THR A 92 0.69 19.62 -4.66
C THR A 92 -0.52 20.08 -5.47
N GLY A 93 -1.75 19.84 -5.01
CA GLY A 93 -2.98 20.02 -5.78
C GLY A 93 -3.19 18.97 -6.87
N ILE A 94 -2.24 18.06 -7.10
CA ILE A 94 -2.32 17.01 -8.11
C ILE A 94 -3.01 15.78 -7.51
N SER A 95 -4.02 15.25 -8.20
CA SER A 95 -4.67 13.99 -7.81
C SER A 95 -3.98 12.81 -8.48
N PRO A 96 -3.16 12.03 -7.76
CA PRO A 96 -2.52 10.83 -8.32
C PRO A 96 -3.55 9.78 -8.73
N ILE A 97 -3.26 9.06 -9.83
CA ILE A 97 -4.01 7.88 -10.24
C ILE A 97 -3.54 6.70 -9.39
N LEU A 98 -4.48 5.91 -8.89
CA LEU A 98 -4.18 4.69 -8.15
C LEU A 98 -4.09 3.51 -9.13
N LEU A 99 -2.98 2.77 -9.07
CA LEU A 99 -2.78 1.54 -9.84
C LEU A 99 -2.85 0.35 -8.89
N MET A 100 -3.67 -0.64 -9.22
CA MET A 100 -3.86 -1.85 -8.40
C MET A 100 -3.80 -3.07 -9.30
N ASP A 101 -2.84 -3.95 -9.03
CA ASP A 101 -2.66 -5.17 -9.79
C ASP A 101 -3.32 -6.35 -9.07
N ASP A 102 -3.99 -7.20 -9.84
CA ASP A 102 -4.64 -8.45 -9.41
C ASP A 102 -5.44 -8.35 -8.10
N ILE A 103 -6.40 -7.42 -8.06
CA ILE A 103 -7.22 -7.16 -6.88
C ILE A 103 -7.98 -8.39 -6.40
N SER A 104 -8.34 -9.31 -7.31
CA SER A 104 -9.09 -10.52 -7.00
C SER A 104 -8.32 -11.54 -6.18
N SER A 105 -7.00 -11.61 -6.33
CA SER A 105 -6.14 -12.46 -5.51
C SER A 105 -5.76 -11.80 -4.18
N GLU A 106 -5.89 -10.48 -4.10
CA GLU A 106 -5.41 -9.70 -2.98
C GLU A 106 -6.46 -9.53 -1.88
N LEU A 107 -7.74 -9.41 -2.23
CA LEU A 107 -8.84 -9.14 -1.30
C LEU A 107 -9.97 -10.16 -1.45
N ASP A 108 -10.62 -10.49 -0.34
CA ASP A 108 -11.92 -11.16 -0.39
C ASP A 108 -13.01 -10.24 -0.96
N LYS A 109 -14.13 -10.84 -1.33
CA LYS A 109 -15.23 -10.17 -2.02
C LYS A 109 -15.80 -8.98 -1.24
N ASP A 110 -15.96 -9.11 0.06
CA ASP A 110 -16.57 -8.07 0.88
C ASP A 110 -15.65 -6.86 1.00
N ASN A 111 -14.37 -7.09 1.22
CA ASN A 111 -13.35 -6.04 1.28
C ASN A 111 -13.12 -5.37 -0.08
N ALA A 112 -13.14 -6.14 -1.18
CA ALA A 112 -13.04 -5.58 -2.53
C ALA A 112 -14.23 -4.67 -2.84
N ASN A 113 -15.46 -5.08 -2.50
CA ASN A 113 -16.67 -4.25 -2.66
C ASN A 113 -16.62 -2.97 -1.83
N LEU A 114 -16.18 -3.07 -0.58
CA LEU A 114 -16.06 -1.92 0.30
C LEU A 114 -15.06 -0.91 -0.26
N MET A 115 -13.93 -1.40 -0.76
CA MET A 115 -12.91 -0.57 -1.36
C MET A 115 -13.39 0.10 -2.64
N LEU A 116 -14.06 -0.63 -3.55
CA LEU A 116 -14.63 -0.05 -4.77
C LEU A 116 -15.62 1.07 -4.45
N LYS A 117 -16.53 0.85 -3.51
CA LYS A 117 -17.46 1.88 -3.05
C LYS A 117 -16.72 3.12 -2.52
N TYR A 118 -15.67 2.91 -1.75
CA TYR A 118 -14.85 4.02 -1.25
C TYR A 118 -14.20 4.81 -2.39
N LEU A 119 -13.59 4.12 -3.38
CA LEU A 119 -12.94 4.74 -4.52
C LEU A 119 -13.92 5.57 -5.36
N ILE A 120 -15.10 5.01 -5.66
CA ILE A 120 -16.16 5.68 -6.43
C ILE A 120 -16.70 6.90 -5.68
N ASN A 121 -17.08 6.72 -4.41
CA ASN A 121 -17.66 7.80 -3.59
C ASN A 121 -16.71 8.99 -3.41
N ASN A 122 -15.40 8.74 -3.42
CA ASN A 122 -14.38 9.79 -3.31
C ASN A 122 -13.82 10.25 -4.68
N SER A 123 -14.42 9.79 -5.78
CA SER A 123 -13.99 10.11 -7.15
C SER A 123 -12.48 9.89 -7.37
N ILE A 124 -11.98 8.76 -6.87
CA ILE A 124 -10.57 8.39 -7.00
C ILE A 124 -10.37 7.68 -8.33
N GLN A 125 -9.64 8.32 -9.25
CA GLN A 125 -9.28 7.68 -10.51
C GLN A 125 -8.36 6.49 -10.25
N THR A 126 -8.78 5.30 -10.68
CA THR A 126 -8.09 4.05 -10.38
C THR A 126 -8.06 3.18 -11.64
N ILE A 127 -6.93 2.53 -11.88
CA ILE A 127 -6.78 1.47 -12.89
C ILE A 127 -6.50 0.18 -12.13
N MET A 128 -7.33 -0.84 -12.35
CA MET A 128 -7.22 -2.12 -11.66
C MET A 128 -7.15 -3.25 -12.66
N THR A 129 -6.38 -4.28 -12.34
CA THR A 129 -6.41 -5.56 -13.05
C THR A 129 -7.02 -6.65 -12.19
N SER A 130 -7.61 -7.66 -12.82
CA SER A 130 -8.17 -8.82 -12.17
C SER A 130 -8.15 -10.01 -13.12
N ILE A 131 -7.82 -11.19 -12.61
CA ILE A 131 -7.85 -12.44 -13.39
C ILE A 131 -9.28 -12.98 -13.45
N GLU A 132 -10.07 -12.77 -12.40
CA GLU A 132 -11.45 -13.24 -12.34
C GLU A 132 -12.41 -12.22 -12.95
N ASN A 133 -13.30 -12.72 -13.81
CA ASN A 133 -14.41 -11.93 -14.34
C ASN A 133 -15.51 -11.84 -13.26
N ASN A 134 -15.24 -11.06 -12.23
CA ASN A 134 -16.15 -10.91 -11.11
C ASN A 134 -17.23 -9.89 -11.42
N HIS A 135 -18.50 -10.24 -11.19
CA HIS A 135 -19.67 -9.36 -11.27
C HIS A 135 -19.61 -8.12 -10.36
N PHE A 136 -18.54 -7.98 -9.54
CA PHE A 136 -18.28 -6.82 -8.68
C PHE A 136 -18.10 -5.53 -9.46
N PHE A 137 -17.62 -5.62 -10.69
CA PHE A 137 -17.28 -4.46 -11.51
C PHE A 137 -18.46 -3.92 -12.32
N ASN A 138 -19.63 -4.56 -12.27
CA ASN A 138 -20.87 -4.05 -12.88
C ASN A 138 -21.51 -2.98 -11.99
N THR A 139 -20.74 -1.95 -11.67
CA THR A 139 -21.18 -0.84 -10.83
C THR A 139 -21.07 0.45 -11.63
N ASP A 140 -22.03 1.36 -11.49
CA ASP A 140 -21.96 2.68 -12.11
C ASP A 140 -20.65 3.38 -11.78
N GLY A 141 -19.99 3.94 -12.79
CA GLY A 141 -18.69 4.61 -12.65
C GLY A 141 -17.47 3.70 -12.89
N VAL A 142 -17.68 2.44 -13.28
CA VAL A 142 -16.60 1.51 -13.66
C VAL A 142 -16.67 1.21 -15.15
N CYS A 143 -15.55 1.36 -15.87
CA CYS A 143 -15.35 0.88 -17.23
C CYS A 143 -14.50 -0.39 -17.19
N MET A 144 -15.01 -1.47 -17.78
CA MET A 144 -14.30 -2.74 -17.82
C MET A 144 -13.78 -3.02 -19.24
N PHE A 145 -12.54 -3.44 -19.32
CA PHE A 145 -11.89 -3.88 -20.55
C PHE A 145 -11.49 -5.34 -20.40
N HIS A 146 -11.83 -6.15 -21.36
CA HIS A 146 -11.40 -7.54 -21.43
C HIS A 146 -10.14 -7.64 -22.27
N VAL A 147 -9.08 -8.22 -21.73
CA VAL A 147 -7.80 -8.42 -22.42
C VAL A 147 -7.62 -9.89 -22.70
N GLU A 148 -7.59 -10.26 -23.99
CA GLU A 148 -7.33 -11.62 -24.44
C GLU A 148 -5.98 -11.70 -25.13
N GLN A 149 -5.21 -12.74 -24.85
CA GLN A 149 -4.00 -13.05 -25.61
C GLN A 149 -4.36 -13.99 -26.77
N ILE A 150 -4.13 -13.53 -27.98
CA ILE A 150 -4.34 -14.32 -29.22
C ILE A 150 -2.97 -14.48 -29.90
N GLY A 151 -2.32 -15.63 -29.70
CA GLY A 151 -0.94 -15.85 -30.12
C GLY A 151 0.02 -14.92 -29.38
N ASP A 152 0.85 -14.18 -30.12
CA ASP A 152 1.82 -13.22 -29.55
C ASP A 152 1.23 -11.79 -29.37
N LEU A 153 -0.04 -11.59 -29.67
CA LEU A 153 -0.71 -10.29 -29.61
C LEU A 153 -1.76 -10.26 -28.48
N SER A 154 -1.81 -9.13 -27.78
CA SER A 154 -2.87 -8.85 -26.81
C SER A 154 -3.99 -8.07 -27.50
N ASN A 155 -5.23 -8.54 -27.36
CA ASN A 155 -6.43 -7.88 -27.89
C ASN A 155 -7.25 -7.32 -26.73
N VAL A 156 -7.68 -6.05 -26.84
CA VAL A 156 -8.50 -5.35 -25.82
C VAL A 156 -9.90 -5.17 -26.40
N ARG A 157 -10.92 -5.56 -25.66
CA ARG A 157 -12.34 -5.41 -26.01
C ARG A 157 -13.11 -4.69 -24.92
#